data_2a9ad7396e63e54d551d2bdb66ccd705
#
_entry.id   2a9ad7396e63e54d551d2bdb66ccd705
#
_cell.length_a   1.000
_cell.length_b   1.000
_cell.length_c   1.000
_cell.angle_alpha   90.00
_cell.angle_beta   90.00
_cell.angle_gamma   90.00
#
_symmetry.space_group_name_H-M   'P 1'
#
loop_
_entity.id
_entity.type
_entity.pdbx_description
1 polymer ?
#
loop_
_entity_poly.entity_id
_entity_poly.type
_entity_poly.pdbx_seq_one_letter_code
_entity_poly.pdbx_strand_id
1 'polypeptide(L)'
;MVNFSPIVGAQPVEWAVETNYAEELPDDTSWNWWGISTSWDVEQGVETESITYLPEFGADNKLEKRVNVKLREMYEADMTYHPQGTFDLLEYFTGEDGGTSDEVESLQVGEIDENNDEFRRLLGGTGEEYTLSVGEDEVAEVTANFMFGEATEWTTDDYVGEMGEHAAEDTTEPWAYGDLGEVSYGGEPMDGAVESVELTISNDLAVTRDANSDLSTQIAAITPVDREITVDVEFTYDNFDILNEVRAYEPKPFEFTIGDTTFTVGGVQFPEAPYEFSADDLVSDSITSDPANSISWV
;
A
#
# COMPACT_ATOMS: atom_id res chain seq x y z
N MET A 1 18.80 12.59 2.83
CA MET A 1 18.16 11.63 3.74
C MET A 1 16.92 12.32 4.26
N VAL A 2 15.77 11.75 4.02
CA VAL A 2 14.49 12.25 4.55
C VAL A 2 14.39 11.81 6.01
N ASN A 3 14.01 12.71 6.89
CA ASN A 3 13.73 12.37 8.28
C ASN A 3 12.23 12.51 8.49
N PHE A 4 11.60 11.41 8.81
CA PHE A 4 10.18 11.37 9.13
C PHE A 4 9.93 11.58 10.62
N SER A 5 8.81 12.18 10.95
CA SER A 5 8.34 12.37 12.33
C SER A 5 6.86 12.05 12.40
N PRO A 6 6.41 11.22 13.35
CA PRO A 6 5.02 10.83 13.45
C PRO A 6 4.08 12.01 13.74
N ILE A 7 2.92 11.97 13.15
CA ILE A 7 1.82 12.90 13.38
C ILE A 7 0.77 12.16 14.20
N VAL A 8 0.64 12.52 15.46
CA VAL A 8 -0.18 11.79 16.43
C VAL A 8 -1.62 12.32 16.43
N GLY A 9 -2.59 11.43 16.35
CA GLY A 9 -4.02 11.72 16.54
C GLY A 9 -4.81 11.93 15.26
N ALA A 10 -4.16 11.86 14.09
CA ALA A 10 -4.86 11.87 12.81
C ALA A 10 -5.47 10.49 12.52
N GLN A 11 -6.64 10.47 11.90
CA GLN A 11 -7.30 9.26 11.41
C GLN A 11 -7.74 9.45 9.97
N PRO A 12 -7.66 8.44 9.11
CA PRO A 12 -8.18 8.51 7.76
C PRO A 12 -9.71 8.46 7.86
N VAL A 13 -10.37 9.26 7.04
CA VAL A 13 -11.83 9.20 6.94
C VAL A 13 -12.22 8.57 5.62
N GLU A 14 -11.70 9.09 4.52
CA GLU A 14 -12.10 8.72 3.17
C GLU A 14 -10.96 8.97 2.18
N TRP A 15 -11.06 8.40 0.99
CA TRP A 15 -10.11 8.62 -0.08
C TRP A 15 -10.83 8.90 -1.40
N ALA A 16 -10.16 9.59 -2.31
CA ALA A 16 -10.66 9.86 -3.64
C ALA A 16 -9.52 9.92 -4.66
N VAL A 17 -9.84 9.59 -5.91
CA VAL A 17 -8.91 9.66 -7.04
C VAL A 17 -8.63 11.12 -7.40
N GLU A 18 -7.38 11.46 -7.64
CA GLU A 18 -7.01 12.78 -8.15
C GLU A 18 -7.22 12.88 -9.66
N THR A 19 -7.73 14.02 -10.11
CA THR A 19 -7.79 14.32 -11.54
C THR A 19 -6.43 14.80 -12.07
N ASN A 20 -5.66 15.49 -11.22
CA ASN A 20 -4.30 15.93 -11.47
C ASN A 20 -3.50 15.72 -10.19
N TYR A 21 -2.24 15.35 -10.33
CA TYR A 21 -1.37 15.08 -9.19
C TYR A 21 -1.29 16.24 -8.20
N ALA A 22 -1.56 15.94 -6.92
CA ALA A 22 -1.51 16.87 -5.79
C ALA A 22 -2.34 18.16 -5.98
N GLU A 23 -3.42 18.10 -6.75
CA GLU A 23 -4.39 19.21 -6.86
C GLU A 23 -5.61 18.89 -6.00
N GLU A 24 -6.00 19.84 -5.12
CA GLU A 24 -7.18 19.67 -4.27
C GLU A 24 -8.43 19.39 -5.10
N LEU A 25 -9.15 18.34 -4.74
CA LEU A 25 -10.39 17.98 -5.41
C LEU A 25 -11.52 18.95 -5.05
N PRO A 26 -12.48 19.17 -5.97
CA PRO A 26 -13.67 19.96 -5.68
C PRO A 26 -14.48 19.42 -4.50
N ASP A 27 -15.20 20.31 -3.80
CA ASP A 27 -16.01 19.97 -2.63
C ASP A 27 -17.19 19.01 -2.94
N ASP A 28 -17.56 18.85 -4.21
CA ASP A 28 -18.60 17.93 -4.69
C ASP A 28 -18.05 16.57 -5.16
N THR A 29 -16.78 16.27 -4.86
CA THR A 29 -16.16 14.98 -5.20
C THR A 29 -16.77 13.86 -4.35
N SER A 30 -17.07 12.74 -5.00
CA SER A 30 -17.44 11.53 -4.28
C SER A 30 -16.20 10.88 -3.66
N TRP A 31 -16.28 10.63 -2.37
CA TRP A 31 -15.22 9.98 -1.61
C TRP A 31 -15.56 8.51 -1.37
N ASN A 32 -14.55 7.68 -1.28
CA ASN A 32 -14.66 6.24 -1.05
C ASN A 32 -14.28 5.90 0.39
N TRP A 33 -14.92 4.89 0.91
CA TRP A 33 -14.65 4.36 2.25
C TRP A 33 -13.57 3.27 2.20
N TRP A 34 -12.71 3.20 3.20
CA TRP A 34 -11.62 2.22 3.30
C TRP A 34 -12.07 0.82 3.73
N GLY A 35 -13.16 0.71 4.42
CA GLY A 35 -13.51 -0.43 5.25
C GLY A 35 -13.28 -0.14 6.73
N ILE A 36 -13.08 -1.18 7.54
CA ILE A 36 -12.81 -1.00 8.97
C ILE A 36 -11.32 -0.77 9.18
N SER A 37 -10.93 0.50 9.28
CA SER A 37 -9.55 0.87 9.62
C SER A 37 -9.21 0.47 11.06
N THR A 38 -8.08 -0.20 11.26
CA THR A 38 -7.57 -0.63 12.55
C THR A 38 -6.36 0.18 12.99
N SER A 39 -5.58 0.72 12.06
CA SER A 39 -4.48 1.63 12.34
C SER A 39 -4.30 2.63 11.21
N TRP A 40 -3.81 3.81 11.57
CA TRP A 40 -3.35 4.84 10.66
C TRP A 40 -2.21 5.61 11.31
N ASP A 41 -1.07 5.57 10.67
CA ASP A 41 0.12 6.31 11.10
C ASP A 41 0.62 7.17 9.95
N VAL A 42 0.85 8.45 10.22
CA VAL A 42 1.40 9.39 9.24
C VAL A 42 2.69 9.99 9.76
N GLU A 43 3.72 9.91 8.95
CA GLU A 43 4.99 10.53 9.23
C GLU A 43 5.27 11.67 8.24
N GLN A 44 5.64 12.83 8.76
CA GLN A 44 6.09 13.95 7.94
C GLN A 44 7.59 13.89 7.75
N GLY A 45 8.03 13.78 6.51
CA GLY A 45 9.43 13.80 6.11
C GLY A 45 9.87 15.15 5.59
N VAL A 46 11.04 15.61 6.05
CA VAL A 46 11.69 16.82 5.54
C VAL A 46 13.08 16.49 5.05
N GLU A 47 13.28 16.60 3.73
CA GLU A 47 14.61 16.52 3.16
C GLU A 47 15.33 17.85 3.29
N THR A 48 16.50 17.84 3.90
CA THR A 48 17.32 19.03 4.07
C THR A 48 18.72 18.83 3.51
N GLU A 49 19.27 19.87 2.87
CA GLU A 49 20.67 19.92 2.49
C GLU A 49 21.43 20.90 3.39
N SER A 50 22.57 20.46 3.87
CA SER A 50 23.47 21.28 4.69
C SER A 50 24.53 21.91 3.79
N ILE A 51 24.38 23.19 3.52
CA ILE A 51 25.36 23.95 2.72
C ILE A 51 26.35 24.63 3.66
N THR A 52 27.62 24.29 3.43
CA THR A 52 28.72 24.92 4.15
C THR A 52 29.33 25.98 3.23
N TYR A 53 29.42 27.22 3.67
CA TYR A 53 30.07 28.28 2.94
C TYR A 53 31.05 29.06 3.78
N LEU A 54 32.06 29.63 3.13
CA LEU A 54 33.01 30.54 3.78
C LEU A 54 32.36 31.91 3.89
N PRO A 55 32.24 32.49 5.10
CA PRO A 55 31.73 33.86 5.24
C PRO A 55 32.71 34.85 4.60
N GLU A 56 32.16 35.95 4.07
CA GLU A 56 32.99 37.06 3.56
C GLU A 56 33.94 37.53 4.65
N PHE A 57 35.18 37.88 4.23
CA PHE A 57 36.24 38.34 5.08
C PHE A 57 35.78 39.57 5.90
N GLY A 58 35.61 39.36 7.24
CA GLY A 58 35.32 40.48 8.14
C GLY A 58 34.26 40.20 9.21
N ALA A 59 33.50 39.13 9.13
CA ALA A 59 32.50 38.78 10.14
C ALA A 59 33.01 37.64 11.07
N ASP A 60 33.24 38.01 12.30
CA ASP A 60 33.36 37.16 13.50
C ASP A 60 34.30 35.93 13.52
N ASN A 61 35.42 35.94 12.83
CA ASN A 61 36.44 34.89 12.93
C ASN A 61 35.94 33.43 12.79
N LYS A 62 34.80 33.17 12.22
CA LYS A 62 34.28 31.85 11.95
C LYS A 62 34.65 31.46 10.53
N LEU A 63 35.40 30.36 10.43
CA LEU A 63 35.92 29.84 9.14
C LEU A 63 34.84 29.18 8.28
N GLU A 64 33.72 28.79 8.88
CA GLU A 64 32.65 28.08 8.18
C GLU A 64 31.28 28.45 8.77
N LYS A 65 30.30 28.62 7.92
CA LYS A 65 28.88 28.74 8.29
C LYS A 65 28.10 27.63 7.60
N ARG A 66 27.31 26.90 8.37
CA ARG A 66 26.38 25.91 7.84
C ARG A 66 24.98 26.49 7.84
N VAL A 67 24.27 26.28 6.74
CA VAL A 67 22.85 26.60 6.58
C VAL A 67 22.18 25.32 6.10
N ASN A 68 21.14 24.91 6.80
CA ASN A 68 20.28 23.85 6.33
C ASN A 68 19.19 24.46 5.46
N VAL A 69 19.10 23.99 4.23
CA VAL A 69 18.07 24.40 3.28
C VAL A 69 17.07 23.26 3.19
N LYS A 70 15.79 23.55 3.41
CA LYS A 70 14.70 22.61 3.19
C LYS A 70 14.59 22.39 1.69
N LEU A 71 14.69 21.15 1.25
CA LEU A 71 14.60 20.76 -0.15
C LEU A 71 13.20 20.33 -0.52
N ARG A 72 12.58 19.50 0.30
CA ARG A 72 11.21 19.01 0.09
C ARG A 72 10.56 18.59 1.41
N GLU A 73 9.27 18.49 1.37
CA GLU A 73 8.41 17.89 2.38
C GLU A 73 7.65 16.74 1.72
N MET A 74 7.51 15.66 2.42
CA MET A 74 6.81 14.45 1.99
C MET A 74 6.11 13.86 3.21
N TYR A 75 5.08 13.08 2.95
CA TYR A 75 4.36 12.37 3.99
C TYR A 75 4.35 10.90 3.62
N GLU A 76 4.63 10.06 4.57
CA GLU A 76 4.51 8.61 4.48
C GLU A 76 3.37 8.19 5.40
N ALA A 77 2.47 7.37 4.90
CA ALA A 77 1.31 6.94 5.64
C ALA A 77 1.14 5.42 5.56
N ASP A 78 1.06 4.82 6.73
CA ASP A 78 0.83 3.39 6.92
C ASP A 78 -0.60 3.16 7.41
N MET A 79 -1.32 2.27 6.74
CA MET A 79 -2.70 1.96 7.02
C MET A 79 -2.91 0.46 7.15
N THR A 80 -3.65 0.04 8.17
CA THR A 80 -4.17 -1.32 8.28
C THR A 80 -5.69 -1.29 8.37
N TYR A 81 -6.36 -2.11 7.56
CA TYR A 81 -7.81 -2.18 7.55
C TYR A 81 -8.32 -3.59 7.19
N HIS A 82 -9.57 -3.85 7.54
CA HIS A 82 -10.28 -5.06 7.13
C HIS A 82 -11.17 -4.73 5.92
N PRO A 83 -10.90 -5.30 4.74
CA PRO A 83 -11.64 -5.01 3.54
C PRO A 83 -13.10 -5.49 3.63
N GLN A 84 -14.00 -4.69 3.06
CA GLN A 84 -15.43 -4.95 2.99
C GLN A 84 -15.93 -4.69 1.58
N GLY A 85 -16.43 -5.72 0.90
CA GLY A 85 -17.08 -5.58 -0.40
C GLY A 85 -16.16 -5.51 -1.61
N THR A 86 -15.19 -4.59 -1.68
CA THR A 86 -14.33 -4.40 -2.86
C THR A 86 -12.85 -4.26 -2.50
N PHE A 87 -11.99 -4.45 -3.51
CA PHE A 87 -10.54 -4.25 -3.41
C PHE A 87 -10.09 -3.09 -4.33
N ASP A 88 -10.92 -2.07 -4.50
CA ASP A 88 -10.69 -0.96 -5.43
C ASP A 88 -9.35 -0.24 -5.17
N LEU A 89 -8.90 -0.22 -3.90
CA LEU A 89 -7.62 0.37 -3.55
C LEU A 89 -6.42 -0.31 -4.23
N LEU A 90 -6.56 -1.57 -4.62
CA LEU A 90 -5.49 -2.33 -5.28
C LEU A 90 -5.06 -1.70 -6.62
N GLU A 91 -5.97 -1.01 -7.32
CA GLU A 91 -5.67 -0.31 -8.58
C GLU A 91 -4.58 0.76 -8.40
N TYR A 92 -4.48 1.38 -7.21
CA TYR A 92 -3.47 2.42 -6.92
C TYR A 92 -2.08 1.86 -6.64
N PHE A 93 -1.96 0.54 -6.57
CA PHE A 93 -0.68 -0.15 -6.46
C PHE A 93 -0.30 -0.86 -7.77
N THR A 94 -1.28 -1.20 -8.60
CA THR A 94 -1.06 -2.03 -9.81
C THR A 94 -1.34 -1.30 -11.11
N GLY A 95 -2.12 -0.19 -11.09
CA GLY A 95 -2.70 0.46 -12.26
C GLY A 95 -3.91 -0.31 -12.81
N GLU A 96 -4.70 0.33 -13.69
CA GLU A 96 -5.93 -0.24 -14.27
C GLU A 96 -5.74 -1.61 -14.95
N ASP A 97 -4.55 -1.87 -15.49
CA ASP A 97 -4.23 -3.10 -16.23
C ASP A 97 -3.67 -4.22 -15.32
N GLY A 98 -3.78 -4.12 -14.00
CA GLY A 98 -3.34 -5.16 -13.08
C GLY A 98 -1.84 -5.43 -13.13
N GLY A 99 -1.02 -4.38 -13.09
CA GLY A 99 0.43 -4.50 -13.00
C GLY A 99 1.17 -4.51 -14.33
N THR A 100 0.46 -4.36 -15.46
CA THR A 100 1.08 -4.23 -16.79
C THR A 100 1.33 -2.76 -17.18
N SER A 101 0.67 -1.81 -16.50
CA SER A 101 0.86 -0.36 -16.70
C SER A 101 1.87 0.20 -15.71
N ASP A 102 2.75 1.09 -16.19
CA ASP A 102 3.61 1.92 -15.34
C ASP A 102 2.86 3.16 -14.83
N GLU A 103 1.63 3.38 -15.30
CA GLU A 103 0.79 4.52 -14.92
C GLU A 103 -0.14 4.09 -13.78
N VAL A 104 0.16 4.59 -12.59
CA VAL A 104 -0.69 4.48 -11.41
C VAL A 104 -1.31 5.84 -11.15
N GLU A 105 -2.60 5.87 -10.91
CA GLU A 105 -3.30 7.10 -10.54
C GLU A 105 -2.91 7.51 -9.12
N SER A 106 -2.87 8.82 -8.86
CA SER A 106 -2.69 9.34 -7.50
C SER A 106 -4.03 9.50 -6.80
N LEU A 107 -3.99 9.46 -5.47
CA LEU A 107 -5.15 9.61 -4.63
C LEU A 107 -4.97 10.70 -3.58
N GLN A 108 -6.08 11.20 -3.06
CA GLN A 108 -6.13 12.03 -1.86
C GLN A 108 -6.73 11.26 -0.70
N VAL A 109 -6.23 11.54 0.49
CA VAL A 109 -6.81 11.02 1.73
C VAL A 109 -7.27 12.19 2.59
N GLY A 110 -8.51 12.13 3.03
CA GLY A 110 -9.06 13.01 4.04
C GLY A 110 -8.73 12.49 5.43
N GLU A 111 -8.15 13.33 6.26
CA GLU A 111 -7.84 13.03 7.66
C GLU A 111 -8.63 13.93 8.61
N ILE A 112 -8.98 13.38 9.77
CA ILE A 112 -9.57 14.12 10.90
C ILE A 112 -8.69 13.99 12.13
N ASP A 113 -8.44 15.10 12.83
CA ASP A 113 -7.97 15.10 14.21
C ASP A 113 -9.17 15.23 15.15
N GLU A 114 -9.65 14.12 15.68
CA GLU A 114 -10.80 14.07 16.57
C GLU A 114 -10.61 14.86 17.87
N ASN A 115 -9.36 15.15 18.27
CA ASN A 115 -9.09 15.87 19.50
C ASN A 115 -9.34 17.38 19.33
N ASN A 116 -9.11 17.90 18.12
CA ASN A 116 -9.21 19.31 17.80
C ASN A 116 -10.41 19.63 16.89
N ASP A 117 -11.09 18.61 16.37
CA ASP A 117 -12.15 18.75 15.36
C ASP A 117 -11.64 19.54 14.14
N GLU A 118 -10.44 19.15 13.68
CA GLU A 118 -9.76 19.74 12.53
C GLU A 118 -9.59 18.70 11.44
N PHE A 119 -9.64 19.16 10.20
CA PHE A 119 -9.54 18.34 8.99
C PHE A 119 -8.35 18.78 8.15
N ARG A 120 -7.76 17.85 7.42
CA ARG A 120 -6.82 18.14 6.32
C ARG A 120 -6.90 17.08 5.24
N ARG A 121 -6.24 17.34 4.11
CA ARG A 121 -6.06 16.37 3.02
C ARG A 121 -4.59 16.10 2.81
N LEU A 122 -4.25 14.85 2.59
CA LEU A 122 -2.98 14.41 2.03
C LEU A 122 -3.15 14.29 0.52
N LEU A 123 -2.24 14.87 -0.25
CA LEU A 123 -2.35 15.04 -1.70
C LEU A 123 -1.22 14.31 -2.42
N GLY A 124 -1.50 13.82 -3.63
CA GLY A 124 -0.52 13.15 -4.46
C GLY A 124 -0.08 11.80 -3.90
N GLY A 125 -1.02 11.07 -3.31
CA GLY A 125 -0.77 9.76 -2.73
C GLY A 125 -0.49 8.71 -3.81
N THR A 126 0.63 7.99 -3.67
CA THR A 126 1.01 6.87 -4.53
C THR A 126 1.32 5.68 -3.65
N GLY A 127 0.80 4.51 -4.02
CA GLY A 127 0.99 3.28 -3.26
C GLY A 127 2.41 2.75 -3.35
N GLU A 128 3.05 2.55 -2.20
CA GLU A 128 4.38 1.97 -2.07
C GLU A 128 4.30 0.47 -1.84
N GLU A 129 3.53 0.02 -0.85
CA GLU A 129 3.35 -1.39 -0.56
C GLU A 129 1.88 -1.70 -0.21
N TYR A 130 1.41 -2.81 -0.70
CA TYR A 130 0.09 -3.35 -0.40
C TYR A 130 0.23 -4.82 -0.06
N THR A 131 -0.20 -5.21 1.13
CA THR A 131 -0.22 -6.61 1.57
C THR A 131 -1.63 -6.99 1.97
N LEU A 132 -2.19 -7.99 1.29
CA LEU A 132 -3.45 -8.63 1.64
C LEU A 132 -3.17 -9.99 2.24
N SER A 133 -3.60 -10.22 3.47
CA SER A 133 -3.44 -11.48 4.17
C SER A 133 -4.77 -12.06 4.62
N VAL A 134 -4.90 -13.37 4.57
CA VAL A 134 -6.00 -14.12 5.16
C VAL A 134 -5.47 -15.45 5.69
N GLY A 135 -5.63 -15.68 7.00
CA GLY A 135 -5.14 -16.87 7.68
C GLY A 135 -6.22 -17.59 8.48
N GLU A 136 -5.93 -18.84 8.86
CA GLU A 136 -6.83 -19.67 9.66
C GLU A 136 -7.22 -18.95 10.97
N ASP A 137 -8.52 -18.91 11.27
CA ASP A 137 -9.10 -18.21 12.43
C ASP A 137 -8.93 -16.68 12.43
N GLU A 138 -8.54 -16.06 11.28
CA GLU A 138 -8.31 -14.64 11.15
C GLU A 138 -9.34 -13.96 10.21
N VAL A 139 -9.46 -12.66 10.37
CA VAL A 139 -10.19 -11.78 9.44
C VAL A 139 -9.20 -11.33 8.38
N ALA A 140 -9.66 -11.25 7.13
CA ALA A 140 -8.82 -10.71 6.05
C ALA A 140 -8.34 -9.30 6.42
N GLU A 141 -7.05 -9.05 6.27
CA GLU A 141 -6.40 -7.80 6.62
C GLU A 141 -5.61 -7.26 5.44
N VAL A 142 -5.68 -5.95 5.27
CA VAL A 142 -4.86 -5.24 4.30
C VAL A 142 -3.97 -4.26 5.05
N THR A 143 -2.67 -4.31 4.78
CA THR A 143 -1.73 -3.25 5.12
C THR A 143 -1.35 -2.52 3.83
N ALA A 144 -1.47 -1.18 3.83
CA ALA A 144 -1.20 -0.36 2.68
C ALA A 144 -0.33 0.84 3.08
N ASN A 145 0.78 1.02 2.38
CA ASN A 145 1.74 2.10 2.61
C ASN A 145 1.69 3.06 1.43
N PHE A 146 1.62 4.36 1.73
CA PHE A 146 1.53 5.41 0.73
C PHE A 146 2.57 6.49 0.96
N MET A 147 3.01 7.07 -0.15
CA MET A 147 3.80 8.28 -0.13
C MET A 147 3.01 9.44 -0.73
N PHE A 148 2.88 10.54 0.02
CA PHE A 148 2.17 11.75 -0.40
C PHE A 148 3.14 12.90 -0.66
N GLY A 149 2.85 13.67 -1.70
CA GLY A 149 3.67 14.81 -2.09
C GLY A 149 3.40 16.09 -1.31
N GLU A 150 2.20 16.25 -0.79
CA GLU A 150 1.75 17.47 -0.12
C GLU A 150 0.68 17.15 0.92
N ALA A 151 0.47 18.08 1.85
CA ALA A 151 -0.69 18.09 2.75
C ALA A 151 -1.23 19.50 2.88
N THR A 152 -2.56 19.64 2.97
CA THR A 152 -3.19 20.92 3.28
C THR A 152 -2.93 21.33 4.74
N GLU A 153 -3.18 22.59 5.06
CA GLU A 153 -3.19 23.01 6.45
C GLU A 153 -4.41 22.42 7.18
N TRP A 154 -4.25 22.15 8.47
CA TRP A 154 -5.37 21.77 9.32
C TRP A 154 -6.37 22.92 9.44
N THR A 155 -7.64 22.62 9.33
CA THR A 155 -8.72 23.60 9.37
C THR A 155 -9.96 23.02 10.04
N THR A 156 -10.74 23.93 10.65
CA THR A 156 -12.06 23.61 11.21
C THR A 156 -13.17 23.66 10.16
N ASP A 157 -12.86 24.11 8.95
CA ASP A 157 -13.83 24.08 7.86
C ASP A 157 -13.93 22.62 7.36
N ASP A 158 -15.11 22.05 7.50
CA ASP A 158 -15.42 20.73 6.93
C ASP A 158 -15.37 20.83 5.41
N TYR A 159 -14.26 20.38 4.83
CA TYR A 159 -14.07 20.40 3.37
C TYR A 159 -14.99 19.45 2.63
N VAL A 160 -15.57 18.54 3.36
CA VAL A 160 -16.30 17.44 2.78
C VAL A 160 -17.60 17.35 3.56
N GLY A 161 -18.61 18.06 3.10
CA GLY A 161 -19.94 18.03 3.70
C GLY A 161 -20.57 16.63 3.83
N GLU A 162 -19.82 15.62 3.52
CA GLU A 162 -20.19 14.20 3.56
C GLU A 162 -19.10 13.29 4.19
N MET A 163 -17.98 13.85 4.66
CA MET A 163 -17.00 13.05 5.44
C MET A 163 -17.70 12.48 6.69
N GLY A 164 -17.70 11.16 6.80
CA GLY A 164 -18.30 10.44 7.93
C GLY A 164 -19.74 9.99 7.73
N GLU A 165 -20.42 10.29 6.64
CA GLU A 165 -21.74 9.68 6.34
C GLU A 165 -21.59 8.18 6.06
N HIS A 166 -20.52 7.75 5.42
CA HIS A 166 -20.28 6.33 5.08
C HIS A 166 -19.96 5.44 6.28
N ALA A 167 -19.27 5.95 7.28
CA ALA A 167 -18.91 5.18 8.48
C ALA A 167 -20.09 4.61 9.27
N ALA A 168 -21.29 5.17 9.06
CA ALA A 168 -22.51 4.75 9.77
C ALA A 168 -23.37 3.75 9.01
N GLU A 169 -23.19 3.58 7.71
CA GLU A 169 -24.11 2.84 6.83
C GLU A 169 -23.58 1.47 6.38
N ASP A 170 -22.27 1.24 6.36
CA ASP A 170 -21.74 -0.04 5.92
C ASP A 170 -21.72 -1.05 7.09
N THR A 171 -22.74 -1.90 7.09
CA THR A 171 -22.89 -3.01 8.04
C THR A 171 -22.37 -4.33 7.48
N THR A 172 -21.63 -4.30 6.38
CA THR A 172 -21.04 -5.48 5.77
C THR A 172 -19.97 -6.03 6.72
N GLU A 173 -20.06 -7.29 7.07
CA GLU A 173 -19.04 -7.94 7.88
C GLU A 173 -17.74 -8.05 7.05
N PRO A 174 -16.57 -7.79 7.64
CA PRO A 174 -15.30 -8.01 6.94
C PRO A 174 -15.13 -9.50 6.64
N TRP A 175 -14.45 -9.80 5.54
CA TRP A 175 -14.17 -11.18 5.17
C TRP A 175 -13.25 -11.87 6.17
N ALA A 176 -13.44 -13.15 6.34
CA ALA A 176 -12.67 -13.98 7.23
C ALA A 176 -12.13 -15.20 6.46
N TYR A 177 -11.32 -16.00 7.11
CA TYR A 177 -10.81 -17.26 6.53
C TYR A 177 -11.92 -18.17 5.97
N GLY A 178 -13.12 -18.16 6.57
CA GLY A 178 -14.26 -18.90 6.04
C GLY A 178 -14.76 -18.45 4.67
N ASP A 179 -14.36 -17.25 4.22
CA ASP A 179 -14.65 -16.68 2.92
C ASP A 179 -13.51 -16.90 1.90
N LEU A 180 -12.39 -17.48 2.33
CA LEU A 180 -11.33 -17.96 1.44
C LEU A 180 -11.86 -19.15 0.66
N GLY A 181 -11.97 -18.97 -0.65
CA GLY A 181 -12.44 -20.00 -1.57
C GLY A 181 -11.34 -20.95 -2.03
N GLU A 182 -11.51 -21.48 -3.24
CA GLU A 182 -10.51 -22.37 -3.83
C GLU A 182 -9.20 -21.62 -4.11
N VAL A 183 -8.09 -22.22 -3.69
CA VAL A 183 -6.74 -21.79 -4.04
C VAL A 183 -6.19 -22.77 -5.07
N SER A 184 -5.66 -22.26 -6.19
CA SER A 184 -5.15 -23.11 -7.26
C SER A 184 -3.80 -22.63 -7.81
N TYR A 185 -3.00 -23.55 -8.30
CA TYR A 185 -1.74 -23.28 -8.99
C TYR A 185 -1.69 -23.97 -10.33
N GLY A 186 -1.53 -23.22 -11.41
CA GLY A 186 -1.56 -23.74 -12.78
C GLY A 186 -2.93 -24.26 -13.21
N GLY A 187 -4.00 -23.82 -12.56
CA GLY A 187 -5.38 -24.25 -12.80
C GLY A 187 -5.76 -25.59 -12.13
N GLU A 188 -4.88 -26.14 -11.31
CA GLU A 188 -5.18 -27.31 -10.47
C GLU A 188 -5.34 -26.85 -9.02
N PRO A 189 -6.38 -27.29 -8.32
CA PRO A 189 -6.55 -26.99 -6.89
C PRO A 189 -5.32 -27.39 -6.09
N MET A 190 -4.94 -26.57 -5.12
CA MET A 190 -3.90 -26.95 -4.18
C MET A 190 -4.44 -28.03 -3.26
N ASP A 191 -4.00 -29.28 -3.48
CA ASP A 191 -4.38 -30.42 -2.67
C ASP A 191 -3.75 -30.30 -1.27
N GLY A 192 -4.55 -30.04 -0.28
CA GLY A 192 -4.15 -29.83 1.10
C GLY A 192 -5.03 -28.77 1.75
N ALA A 193 -4.94 -28.62 3.07
CA ALA A 193 -5.57 -27.50 3.74
C ALA A 193 -4.63 -26.29 3.57
N VAL A 194 -5.06 -25.29 2.81
CA VAL A 194 -4.40 -23.97 2.78
C VAL A 194 -4.72 -23.29 4.10
N GLU A 195 -3.71 -22.93 4.86
CA GLU A 195 -3.83 -22.30 6.17
C GLU A 195 -3.80 -20.77 6.07
N SER A 196 -2.99 -20.24 5.16
CA SER A 196 -2.98 -18.81 4.88
C SER A 196 -2.56 -18.50 3.44
N VAL A 197 -3.01 -17.35 2.95
CA VAL A 197 -2.56 -16.74 1.70
C VAL A 197 -2.21 -15.29 1.99
N GLU A 198 -1.03 -14.87 1.55
CA GLU A 198 -0.60 -13.48 1.56
C GLU A 198 -0.20 -13.06 0.16
N LEU A 199 -0.70 -11.91 -0.27
CA LEU A 199 -0.36 -11.27 -1.53
C LEU A 199 0.31 -9.94 -1.22
N THR A 200 1.56 -9.77 -1.64
CA THR A 200 2.28 -8.51 -1.47
C THR A 200 2.60 -7.88 -2.82
N ILE A 201 2.35 -6.58 -2.94
CA ILE A 201 2.72 -5.75 -4.08
C ILE A 201 3.59 -4.63 -3.54
N SER A 202 4.81 -4.53 -4.03
CA SER A 202 5.78 -3.51 -3.62
C SER A 202 6.22 -2.70 -4.84
N ASN A 203 6.19 -1.38 -4.73
CA ASN A 203 6.60 -0.45 -5.76
C ASN A 203 7.83 0.34 -5.31
N ASP A 204 8.89 0.34 -6.12
CA ASP A 204 9.95 1.33 -5.99
C ASP A 204 9.47 2.68 -6.52
N LEU A 205 9.43 3.71 -5.67
CA LEU A 205 8.90 5.03 -6.02
C LEU A 205 9.97 6.04 -6.39
N ALA A 206 9.83 6.67 -7.55
CA ALA A 206 10.66 7.79 -7.97
C ALA A 206 9.91 9.12 -7.79
N VAL A 207 10.55 10.06 -7.09
CA VAL A 207 10.01 11.40 -6.86
C VAL A 207 10.60 12.39 -7.85
N THR A 208 9.74 13.03 -8.66
CA THR A 208 10.13 14.09 -9.59
C THR A 208 9.71 15.46 -9.08
N ARG A 209 10.46 16.51 -9.48
CA ARG A 209 10.20 17.90 -9.08
C ARG A 209 9.87 18.75 -10.29
N ASP A 210 8.97 19.69 -10.11
CA ASP A 210 8.78 20.75 -11.10
C ASP A 210 9.82 21.85 -10.91
N ALA A 211 10.78 21.92 -11.86
CA ALA A 211 11.82 22.93 -11.87
C ALA A 211 11.28 24.34 -12.25
N ASN A 212 10.05 24.43 -12.72
CA ASN A 212 9.43 25.67 -13.20
C ASN A 212 8.41 26.26 -12.21
N SER A 213 8.12 25.57 -11.11
CA SER A 213 7.23 26.12 -10.09
C SER A 213 7.95 27.20 -9.26
N ASP A 214 7.23 28.25 -8.90
CA ASP A 214 7.72 29.28 -7.97
C ASP A 214 8.03 28.71 -6.57
N LEU A 215 7.54 27.48 -6.31
CA LEU A 215 7.80 26.68 -5.13
C LEU A 215 8.76 25.54 -5.49
N SER A 216 10.07 25.83 -5.44
CA SER A 216 11.13 24.86 -5.76
C SER A 216 11.17 23.59 -4.89
N THR A 217 10.26 23.49 -3.91
CA THR A 217 10.10 22.35 -3.02
C THR A 217 8.91 21.46 -3.39
N GLN A 218 8.08 21.87 -4.35
CA GLN A 218 6.89 21.14 -4.75
C GLN A 218 7.25 19.88 -5.54
N ILE A 219 6.61 18.77 -5.21
CA ILE A 219 6.73 17.50 -5.90
C ILE A 219 5.79 17.55 -7.11
N ALA A 220 6.33 17.26 -8.30
CA ALA A 220 5.54 17.23 -9.53
C ALA A 220 4.85 15.90 -9.76
N ALA A 221 5.47 14.82 -9.32
CA ALA A 221 4.89 13.47 -9.34
C ALA A 221 5.70 12.51 -8.46
N ILE A 222 5.01 11.52 -7.94
CA ILE A 222 5.58 10.28 -7.40
C ILE A 222 5.14 9.18 -8.35
N THR A 223 6.08 8.39 -8.87
CA THR A 223 5.79 7.42 -9.93
C THR A 223 6.48 6.10 -9.61
N PRO A 224 5.81 4.96 -9.69
CA PRO A 224 6.44 3.65 -9.61
C PRO A 224 7.46 3.48 -10.75
N VAL A 225 8.64 2.97 -10.45
CA VAL A 225 9.70 2.68 -11.43
C VAL A 225 10.01 1.20 -11.54
N ASP A 226 9.68 0.44 -10.51
CA ASP A 226 9.74 -1.01 -10.49
C ASP A 226 8.62 -1.54 -9.61
N ARG A 227 8.18 -2.75 -9.88
CA ARG A 227 7.10 -3.41 -9.14
C ARG A 227 7.42 -4.87 -8.93
N GLU A 228 7.28 -5.32 -7.70
CA GLU A 228 7.35 -6.72 -7.34
C GLU A 228 5.98 -7.19 -6.83
N ILE A 229 5.51 -8.33 -7.32
CA ILE A 229 4.28 -8.98 -6.87
C ILE A 229 4.68 -10.37 -6.37
N THR A 230 4.45 -10.65 -5.10
CA THR A 230 4.78 -11.92 -4.49
C THR A 230 3.57 -12.55 -3.83
N VAL A 231 3.55 -13.88 -3.79
CA VAL A 231 2.54 -14.67 -3.10
C VAL A 231 3.23 -15.56 -2.09
N ASP A 232 2.72 -15.56 -0.86
CA ASP A 232 3.11 -16.49 0.19
C ASP A 232 1.92 -17.38 0.54
N VAL A 233 2.14 -18.67 0.65
CA VAL A 233 1.08 -19.63 0.95
C VAL A 233 1.56 -20.60 2.01
N GLU A 234 0.80 -20.69 3.09
CA GLU A 234 0.99 -21.70 4.12
C GLU A 234 -0.08 -22.81 3.96
N PHE A 235 0.35 -24.04 3.97
CA PHE A 235 -0.55 -25.18 3.76
C PHE A 235 -0.04 -26.46 4.40
N THR A 236 -0.99 -27.33 4.72
CA THR A 236 -0.69 -28.68 5.22
C THR A 236 -0.70 -29.68 4.06
N TYR A 237 0.35 -30.45 3.90
CA TYR A 237 0.47 -31.44 2.83
C TYR A 237 -0.38 -32.68 3.05
N ASP A 238 -1.28 -32.95 2.10
CA ASP A 238 -1.98 -34.23 1.99
C ASP A 238 -1.28 -35.19 1.03
N ASN A 239 -0.55 -34.64 0.04
CA ASN A 239 0.17 -35.42 -0.97
C ASN A 239 1.41 -34.68 -1.50
N PHE A 240 2.14 -35.30 -2.43
CA PHE A 240 3.36 -34.73 -3.00
C PHE A 240 3.16 -34.06 -4.37
N ASP A 241 1.94 -33.93 -4.85
CA ASP A 241 1.70 -33.47 -6.22
C ASP A 241 2.06 -32.00 -6.36
N ILE A 242 1.70 -31.15 -5.40
CA ILE A 242 2.14 -29.74 -5.33
C ILE A 242 3.65 -29.62 -5.31
N LEU A 243 4.34 -30.42 -4.52
CA LEU A 243 5.81 -30.43 -4.48
C LEU A 243 6.44 -30.76 -5.83
N ASN A 244 5.81 -31.64 -6.61
CA ASN A 244 6.29 -31.94 -7.96
C ASN A 244 6.05 -30.77 -8.91
N GLU A 245 4.94 -30.07 -8.79
CA GLU A 245 4.63 -28.87 -9.58
C GLU A 245 5.61 -27.74 -9.26
N VAL A 246 5.85 -27.47 -7.99
CA VAL A 246 6.84 -26.49 -7.53
C VAL A 246 8.26 -26.84 -8.03
N ARG A 247 8.63 -28.12 -7.98
CA ARG A 247 9.94 -28.60 -8.49
C ARG A 247 10.09 -28.47 -9.99
N ALA A 248 9.01 -28.43 -10.76
CA ALA A 248 9.07 -28.19 -12.20
C ALA A 248 9.63 -26.79 -12.52
N TYR A 249 9.50 -25.83 -11.59
CA TYR A 249 9.99 -24.46 -11.70
C TYR A 249 9.55 -23.77 -13.00
N GLU A 250 8.29 -23.96 -13.35
CA GLU A 250 7.66 -23.33 -14.51
C GLU A 250 6.71 -22.23 -14.04
N PRO A 251 6.73 -21.03 -14.67
CA PRO A 251 5.80 -19.97 -14.30
C PRO A 251 4.37 -20.38 -14.61
N LYS A 252 3.49 -20.31 -13.61
CA LYS A 252 2.09 -20.68 -13.69
C LYS A 252 1.21 -19.60 -13.06
N PRO A 253 -0.08 -19.48 -13.43
CA PRO A 253 -1.01 -18.64 -12.72
C PRO A 253 -1.27 -19.23 -11.32
N PHE A 254 -1.35 -18.35 -10.33
CA PHE A 254 -1.84 -18.64 -8.99
C PHE A 254 -3.17 -17.92 -8.81
N GLU A 255 -4.19 -18.63 -8.38
CA GLU A 255 -5.53 -18.09 -8.22
C GLU A 255 -6.06 -18.38 -6.81
N PHE A 256 -6.70 -17.39 -6.21
CA PHE A 256 -7.42 -17.54 -4.95
C PHE A 256 -8.63 -16.60 -4.91
N THR A 257 -9.64 -16.96 -4.13
CA THR A 257 -10.88 -16.19 -4.03
C THR A 257 -11.11 -15.78 -2.58
N ILE A 258 -11.46 -14.52 -2.35
CA ILE A 258 -11.91 -14.03 -1.04
C ILE A 258 -13.29 -13.41 -1.25
N GLY A 259 -14.30 -13.93 -0.56
CA GLY A 259 -15.69 -13.54 -0.76
C GLY A 259 -16.12 -13.76 -2.22
N ASP A 260 -16.51 -12.69 -2.90
CA ASP A 260 -16.94 -12.73 -4.30
C ASP A 260 -15.81 -12.34 -5.27
N THR A 261 -14.61 -12.00 -4.78
CA THR A 261 -13.48 -11.54 -5.60
C THR A 261 -12.48 -12.65 -5.84
N THR A 262 -12.18 -12.94 -7.09
CA THR A 262 -11.12 -13.89 -7.50
C THR A 262 -9.89 -13.11 -7.95
N PHE A 263 -8.76 -13.41 -7.33
CA PHE A 263 -7.45 -12.88 -7.69
C PHE A 263 -6.72 -13.89 -8.55
N THR A 264 -6.12 -13.42 -9.64
CA THR A 264 -5.25 -14.22 -10.52
C THR A 264 -3.88 -13.55 -10.63
N VAL A 265 -2.86 -14.18 -10.09
CA VAL A 265 -1.46 -13.71 -10.16
C VAL A 265 -0.74 -14.48 -11.25
N GLY A 266 -0.28 -13.76 -12.28
CA GLY A 266 0.28 -14.37 -13.49
C GLY A 266 1.80 -14.57 -13.42
N GLY A 267 2.25 -15.77 -13.76
CA GLY A 267 3.68 -16.07 -13.86
C GLY A 267 4.36 -16.36 -12.53
N VAL A 268 3.61 -16.85 -11.56
CA VAL A 268 4.13 -17.26 -10.25
C VAL A 268 5.07 -18.46 -10.40
N GLN A 269 6.22 -18.38 -9.75
CA GLN A 269 7.18 -19.48 -9.60
C GLN A 269 7.58 -19.59 -8.13
N PHE A 270 7.58 -20.79 -7.60
CA PHE A 270 8.07 -21.07 -6.26
C PHE A 270 9.49 -21.65 -6.35
N PRO A 271 10.52 -20.93 -5.89
CA PRO A 271 11.92 -21.37 -6.03
C PRO A 271 12.26 -22.56 -5.15
N GLU A 272 11.61 -22.67 -4.00
CA GLU A 272 11.84 -23.72 -3.02
C GLU A 272 10.51 -24.25 -2.49
N ALA A 273 10.43 -25.55 -2.29
CA ALA A 273 9.38 -26.20 -1.52
C ALA A 273 10.08 -26.90 -0.35
N PRO A 274 10.23 -26.22 0.78
CA PRO A 274 10.75 -26.85 1.97
C PRO A 274 9.77 -27.95 2.41
N TYR A 275 10.28 -29.04 2.92
CA TYR A 275 9.46 -30.03 3.62
C TYR A 275 10.26 -30.66 4.74
N GLU A 276 9.67 -30.66 5.91
CA GLU A 276 10.17 -31.43 7.02
C GLU A 276 9.19 -32.60 7.29
N PHE A 277 9.69 -33.80 7.40
CA PHE A 277 8.89 -34.94 7.82
C PHE A 277 8.97 -35.10 9.33
N SER A 278 7.83 -34.96 9.98
CA SER A 278 7.63 -35.45 11.33
C SER A 278 6.82 -36.75 11.29
N ALA A 279 7.24 -37.74 12.06
CA ALA A 279 6.56 -39.02 12.06
C ALA A 279 5.17 -39.01 12.75
N ASP A 280 4.86 -37.95 13.46
CA ASP A 280 3.71 -37.86 14.34
C ASP A 280 2.77 -36.67 14.07
N ASP A 281 3.13 -35.72 13.15
CA ASP A 281 2.32 -34.54 12.85
C ASP A 281 2.17 -34.33 11.33
N LEU A 282 1.05 -33.76 10.93
CA LEU A 282 0.87 -33.15 9.62
C LEU A 282 1.92 -32.03 9.47
N VAL A 283 2.58 -31.99 8.33
CA VAL A 283 3.61 -30.97 8.07
C VAL A 283 2.95 -29.79 7.43
N SER A 284 2.88 -28.68 8.17
CA SER A 284 2.58 -27.35 7.66
C SER A 284 3.86 -26.73 7.13
N ASP A 285 3.78 -26.09 5.98
CA ASP A 285 4.93 -25.42 5.37
C ASP A 285 4.51 -24.16 4.62
N SER A 286 5.37 -23.16 4.59
CA SER A 286 5.17 -21.90 3.88
C SER A 286 6.05 -21.86 2.64
N ILE A 287 5.46 -21.45 1.52
CA ILE A 287 6.19 -21.23 0.26
C ILE A 287 5.97 -19.81 -0.23
N THR A 288 7.06 -19.12 -0.51
CA THR A 288 7.06 -17.77 -1.07
C THR A 288 7.44 -17.83 -2.54
N SER A 289 6.72 -17.11 -3.39
CA SER A 289 7.02 -17.04 -4.82
C SER A 289 8.21 -16.12 -5.12
N ASP A 290 8.88 -16.36 -6.26
CA ASP A 290 9.63 -15.32 -6.94
C ASP A 290 8.66 -14.22 -7.43
N PRO A 291 9.15 -12.98 -7.72
CA PRO A 291 8.28 -11.91 -8.23
C PRO A 291 7.51 -12.34 -9.48
N ALA A 292 6.21 -12.18 -9.43
CA ALA A 292 5.28 -12.49 -10.51
C ALA A 292 5.19 -11.36 -11.54
N ASN A 293 4.51 -11.61 -12.66
CA ASN A 293 4.50 -10.69 -13.80
C ASN A 293 3.27 -9.77 -13.84
N SER A 294 2.16 -10.20 -13.24
CA SER A 294 0.88 -9.45 -13.30
C SER A 294 -0.09 -9.95 -12.24
N ILE A 295 -1.09 -9.14 -11.96
CA ILE A 295 -2.24 -9.49 -11.14
C ILE A 295 -3.51 -8.98 -11.81
N SER A 296 -4.60 -9.69 -11.64
CA SER A 296 -5.96 -9.27 -11.99
C SER A 296 -6.94 -9.79 -10.96
N TRP A 297 -8.07 -9.08 -10.81
CA TRP A 297 -9.15 -9.48 -9.91
C TRP A 297 -10.51 -9.19 -10.53
N VAL A 298 -11.54 -9.98 -10.23
CA VAL A 298 -12.91 -9.89 -10.74
C VAL A 298 -13.90 -10.35 -9.68
#